data_f81ed87891d8be1e3155c63453fea5dc
#
_entry.id   f81ed87891d8be1e3155c63453fea5dc
#
_cell.length_a   1.000
_cell.length_b   1.000
_cell.length_c   1.000
_cell.angle_alpha   90.00
_cell.angle_beta   90.00
_cell.angle_gamma   90.00
#
_symmetry.space_group_name_H-M   'P 1'
#
loop_
_entity.id
_entity.type
_entity.pdbx_description
1 polymer ?
#
loop_
_entity_poly.entity_id
_entity_poly.type
_entity_poly.pdbx_seq_one_letter_code
_entity_poly.pdbx_strand_id
1 'polypeptide(L)'
;MKTSLRNIFACIAAAALTACGCDDCTTKSGLSQSAFRTTVDGRQTDLYTLTNANGAEVCITNFGGRIVSVMMPDRDGGLRDVVLGFDNIDDYINVPSDFGAAIGRYANRIAQGRFTLDGTEYDLPKNNFGHCLHGGPEGWQYKVYEAVESNSNSLKLKMDSPDGDQNFPGRVTAYVTYTLTDDNRIIIDYEAESDAPTIINMTNHSSFNLAGDPASHSVCDDFLTVNASNYTPVDDTYMTTGEIAPVAGTPMDFTKSKRIGDDIGNTDFEQIANGNGYDHNWVLDCGVYDNDAAAELYCPESGIVLTVYTDEPGIQVYTGNFLDGTVTGKGGKTYGQRSAICLETQHYPDSPNKPEWPSVVLRPGMKYTSNCTFAFSTR
;
A
#
# COMPACT_ATOMS: atom_id res chain seq x y z
N MET A 1 -15.35 15.47 71.24
CA MET A 1 -15.46 16.16 69.95
C MET A 1 -15.05 15.20 68.87
N LYS A 2 -16.01 14.68 68.10
CA LYS A 2 -15.80 13.71 67.00
C LYS A 2 -15.85 14.50 65.70
N THR A 3 -14.75 14.56 64.92
CA THR A 3 -14.73 15.12 63.58
C THR A 3 -14.75 13.97 62.57
N SER A 4 -15.83 13.98 61.79
CA SER A 4 -16.12 13.03 60.73
C SER A 4 -15.38 13.42 59.44
N LEU A 5 -14.53 12.55 58.88
CA LEU A 5 -14.01 12.65 57.55
C LEU A 5 -15.07 12.13 56.53
N ARG A 6 -15.52 12.99 55.66
CA ARG A 6 -16.34 12.63 54.50
C ARG A 6 -15.40 12.24 53.34
N ASN A 7 -15.49 10.98 52.96
CA ASN A 7 -14.91 10.48 51.71
C ASN A 7 -15.74 11.00 50.53
N ILE A 8 -15.08 11.78 49.65
CA ILE A 8 -15.63 12.17 48.35
C ILE A 8 -15.20 11.10 47.36
N PHE A 9 -16.14 10.24 46.95
CA PHE A 9 -15.96 9.40 45.76
C PHE A 9 -16.19 10.26 44.51
N ALA A 10 -15.14 10.48 43.72
CA ALA A 10 -15.26 11.04 42.40
C ALA A 10 -15.70 9.90 41.43
N CYS A 11 -16.97 9.93 41.02
CA CYS A 11 -17.43 9.13 39.90
C CYS A 11 -16.84 9.70 38.61
N ILE A 12 -15.92 8.95 38.00
CA ILE A 12 -15.50 9.18 36.62
C ILE A 12 -16.64 8.62 35.74
N ALA A 13 -17.46 9.49 35.20
CA ALA A 13 -18.44 9.12 34.18
C ALA A 13 -17.68 8.85 32.87
N ALA A 14 -17.57 7.60 32.49
CA ALA A 14 -17.20 7.23 31.13
C ALA A 14 -18.32 7.69 30.20
N ALA A 15 -18.07 8.71 29.41
CA ALA A 15 -18.95 9.12 28.34
C ALA A 15 -18.91 8.04 27.26
N ALA A 16 -19.90 7.15 27.27
CA ALA A 16 -20.20 6.30 26.14
C ALA A 16 -20.68 7.22 25.01
N LEU A 17 -19.85 7.41 23.99
CA LEU A 17 -20.26 7.96 22.71
C LEU A 17 -21.25 6.97 22.09
N THR A 18 -22.54 7.22 22.29
CA THR A 18 -23.60 6.58 21.51
C THR A 18 -23.50 7.14 20.10
N ALA A 19 -22.81 6.40 19.22
CA ALA A 19 -22.94 6.58 17.79
C ALA A 19 -24.44 6.38 17.46
N CYS A 20 -25.04 7.42 16.93
CA CYS A 20 -26.42 7.39 16.45
C CYS A 20 -26.47 6.38 15.29
N GLY A 21 -27.15 5.25 15.48
CA GLY A 21 -27.31 4.20 14.49
C GLY A 21 -28.08 4.71 13.27
N CYS A 22 -27.35 4.95 12.16
CA CYS A 22 -27.85 4.70 10.82
C CYS A 22 -27.25 3.35 10.43
N ASP A 23 -28.02 2.29 10.58
CA ASP A 23 -27.69 0.98 10.02
C ASP A 23 -27.75 1.10 8.50
N ASP A 24 -26.59 1.27 7.85
CA ASP A 24 -26.35 1.31 6.42
C ASP A 24 -26.01 2.70 5.83
N CYS A 25 -24.92 3.30 6.29
CA CYS A 25 -24.32 4.43 5.57
C CYS A 25 -23.69 3.91 4.27
N THR A 26 -24.28 4.29 3.13
CA THR A 26 -23.73 4.03 1.81
C THR A 26 -22.70 5.13 1.46
N THR A 27 -21.50 4.74 1.09
CA THR A 27 -20.42 5.64 0.65
C THR A 27 -20.68 6.21 -0.74
N LYS A 28 -19.88 7.18 -1.20
CA LYS A 28 -19.98 7.71 -2.58
C LYS A 28 -19.66 6.66 -3.64
N SER A 29 -18.80 5.69 -3.30
CA SER A 29 -18.50 4.53 -4.15
C SER A 29 -19.58 3.44 -4.13
N GLY A 30 -20.65 3.61 -3.32
CA GLY A 30 -21.74 2.63 -3.21
C GLY A 30 -21.47 1.50 -2.23
N LEU A 31 -20.37 1.56 -1.47
CA LEU A 31 -20.06 0.56 -0.45
C LEU A 31 -20.98 0.70 0.77
N SER A 32 -21.44 -0.43 1.30
CA SER A 32 -22.15 -0.48 2.60
C SER A 32 -21.16 -0.73 3.71
N GLN A 33 -21.15 0.11 4.75
CA GLN A 33 -20.27 -0.08 5.90
C GLN A 33 -20.54 -1.43 6.59
N SER A 34 -21.79 -1.87 6.66
CA SER A 34 -22.16 -3.15 7.29
C SER A 34 -21.57 -4.36 6.56
N ALA A 35 -21.31 -4.27 5.25
CA ALA A 35 -20.68 -5.34 4.48
C ALA A 35 -19.20 -5.57 4.83
N PHE A 36 -18.59 -4.66 5.61
CA PHE A 36 -17.19 -4.77 6.07
C PHE A 36 -17.09 -5.15 7.56
N ARG A 37 -18.19 -5.49 8.20
CA ARG A 37 -18.23 -5.84 9.63
C ARG A 37 -18.31 -7.33 9.84
N THR A 38 -17.22 -7.91 10.36
CA THR A 38 -17.15 -9.30 10.80
C THR A 38 -16.11 -9.43 11.91
N THR A 39 -15.91 -10.64 12.40
CA THR A 39 -14.84 -10.95 13.37
C THR A 39 -13.83 -11.87 12.73
N VAL A 40 -12.57 -11.43 12.66
CA VAL A 40 -11.43 -12.22 12.21
C VAL A 40 -10.44 -12.33 13.36
N ASP A 41 -10.06 -13.56 13.76
CA ASP A 41 -9.14 -13.83 14.87
C ASP A 41 -9.50 -13.09 16.18
N GLY A 42 -10.81 -13.01 16.47
CA GLY A 42 -11.34 -12.34 17.66
C GLY A 42 -11.33 -10.81 17.61
N ARG A 43 -10.96 -10.20 16.48
CA ARG A 43 -10.95 -8.75 16.26
C ARG A 43 -12.05 -8.34 15.28
N GLN A 44 -12.69 -7.21 15.55
CA GLN A 44 -13.74 -6.66 14.67
C GLN A 44 -13.13 -5.94 13.49
N THR A 45 -13.64 -6.23 12.28
CA THR A 45 -13.38 -5.45 11.08
C THR A 45 -14.42 -4.35 10.90
N ASP A 46 -14.06 -3.26 10.24
CA ASP A 46 -15.00 -2.19 9.89
C ASP A 46 -14.51 -1.46 8.61
N LEU A 47 -15.33 -0.58 8.07
CA LEU A 47 -15.01 0.36 7.00
C LEU A 47 -15.02 1.78 7.55
N TYR A 48 -13.93 2.49 7.35
CA TYR A 48 -13.74 3.88 7.75
C TYR A 48 -13.79 4.76 6.50
N THR A 49 -14.53 5.86 6.56
CA THR A 49 -14.71 6.78 5.44
C THR A 49 -14.09 8.11 5.78
N LEU A 50 -13.09 8.52 4.99
CA LEU A 50 -12.46 9.83 5.05
C LEU A 50 -13.05 10.72 3.96
N THR A 51 -13.34 11.96 4.29
CA THR A 51 -13.88 12.94 3.34
C THR A 51 -13.16 14.28 3.49
N ASN A 52 -13.07 15.03 2.40
CA ASN A 52 -12.52 16.36 2.42
C ASN A 52 -13.55 17.44 2.00
N ALA A 53 -13.19 18.71 2.16
CA ALA A 53 -14.07 19.84 1.83
C ALA A 53 -14.39 19.93 0.33
N ASN A 54 -13.57 19.35 -0.54
CA ASN A 54 -13.73 19.38 -2.00
C ASN A 54 -14.49 18.18 -2.56
N GLY A 55 -15.02 17.32 -1.68
CA GLY A 55 -15.92 16.23 -2.07
C GLY A 55 -15.24 14.93 -2.44
N ALA A 56 -13.91 14.81 -2.30
CA ALA A 56 -13.24 13.52 -2.40
C ALA A 56 -13.61 12.62 -1.21
N GLU A 57 -13.52 11.31 -1.40
CA GLU A 57 -13.79 10.31 -0.38
C GLU A 57 -12.83 9.13 -0.51
N VAL A 58 -12.32 8.65 0.62
CA VAL A 58 -11.47 7.46 0.69
C VAL A 58 -12.05 6.52 1.73
N CYS A 59 -12.29 5.27 1.33
CA CYS A 59 -12.75 4.23 2.23
C CYS A 59 -11.61 3.26 2.55
N ILE A 60 -11.44 2.95 3.84
CA ILE A 60 -10.36 2.10 4.35
C ILE A 60 -10.95 1.05 5.28
N THR A 61 -10.61 -0.22 5.08
CA THR A 61 -10.88 -1.26 6.07
C THR A 61 -9.67 -1.52 6.95
N ASN A 62 -9.91 -1.77 8.23
CA ASN A 62 -8.83 -2.16 9.14
C ASN A 62 -8.35 -3.62 8.93
N PHE A 63 -9.00 -4.40 8.08
CA PHE A 63 -8.46 -5.68 7.61
C PHE A 63 -7.36 -5.44 6.58
N GLY A 64 -6.11 -5.66 6.97
CA GLY A 64 -4.93 -5.36 6.16
C GLY A 64 -4.64 -3.87 6.00
N GLY A 65 -5.33 -2.97 6.73
CA GLY A 65 -5.18 -1.53 6.57
C GLY A 65 -5.45 -1.07 5.13
N ARG A 66 -6.42 -1.67 4.44
CA ARG A 66 -6.58 -1.55 2.97
C ARG A 66 -7.37 -0.31 2.58
N ILE A 67 -6.85 0.42 1.62
CA ILE A 67 -7.63 1.40 0.85
C ILE A 67 -8.57 0.61 -0.07
N VAL A 68 -9.88 0.74 0.15
CA VAL A 68 -10.94 -0.01 -0.54
C VAL A 68 -11.47 0.77 -1.73
N SER A 69 -11.67 2.08 -1.57
CA SER A 69 -12.11 2.98 -2.65
C SER A 69 -11.48 4.36 -2.50
N VAL A 70 -11.30 5.03 -3.64
CA VAL A 70 -10.76 6.39 -3.74
C VAL A 70 -11.59 7.15 -4.76
N MET A 71 -12.54 7.95 -4.27
CA MET A 71 -13.43 8.77 -5.10
C MET A 71 -12.80 10.13 -5.35
N MET A 72 -12.28 10.33 -6.57
CA MET A 72 -11.62 11.58 -6.98
C MET A 72 -12.33 12.22 -8.15
N PRO A 73 -12.36 13.58 -8.24
CA PRO A 73 -12.96 14.27 -9.35
C PRO A 73 -12.13 14.07 -10.63
N ASP A 74 -12.82 13.82 -11.74
CA ASP A 74 -12.24 13.86 -13.09
C ASP A 74 -12.25 15.30 -13.64
N ARG A 75 -11.74 15.48 -14.88
CA ARG A 75 -11.68 16.82 -15.53
C ARG A 75 -13.04 17.49 -15.72
N ASP A 76 -14.12 16.71 -15.78
CA ASP A 76 -15.49 17.20 -15.98
C ASP A 76 -16.22 17.39 -14.63
N GLY A 77 -15.56 17.14 -13.52
CA GLY A 77 -16.07 17.27 -12.15
C GLY A 77 -16.90 16.06 -11.69
N GLY A 78 -16.94 14.98 -12.47
CA GLY A 78 -17.51 13.69 -12.05
C GLY A 78 -16.58 12.98 -11.07
N LEU A 79 -17.15 12.25 -10.10
CA LEU A 79 -16.36 11.42 -9.21
C LEU A 79 -16.12 10.03 -9.82
N ARG A 80 -14.87 9.56 -9.78
CA ARG A 80 -14.46 8.22 -10.20
C ARG A 80 -13.78 7.48 -9.06
N ASP A 81 -14.13 6.20 -8.90
CA ASP A 81 -13.38 5.31 -7.99
C ASP A 81 -12.14 4.79 -8.72
N VAL A 82 -10.99 5.30 -8.34
CA VAL A 82 -9.72 5.11 -9.07
C VAL A 82 -8.86 3.96 -8.55
N VAL A 83 -9.38 3.07 -7.69
CA VAL A 83 -8.66 1.89 -7.21
C VAL A 83 -9.47 0.61 -7.36
N LEU A 84 -8.78 -0.51 -7.52
CA LEU A 84 -9.38 -1.84 -7.46
C LEU A 84 -9.63 -2.27 -6.01
N GLY A 85 -10.58 -3.19 -5.80
CA GLY A 85 -10.93 -3.75 -4.51
C GLY A 85 -12.19 -4.59 -4.57
N PHE A 86 -12.79 -4.88 -3.43
CA PHE A 86 -14.03 -5.64 -3.31
C PHE A 86 -15.12 -4.84 -2.59
N ASP A 87 -16.37 -5.24 -2.76
CA ASP A 87 -17.54 -4.58 -2.16
C ASP A 87 -17.82 -5.01 -0.71
N ASN A 88 -17.11 -6.02 -0.22
CA ASN A 88 -17.35 -6.61 1.11
C ASN A 88 -16.08 -7.24 1.69
N ILE A 89 -16.13 -7.52 3.00
CA ILE A 89 -15.00 -8.08 3.73
C ILE A 89 -14.78 -9.57 3.42
N ASP A 90 -15.82 -10.32 3.10
CA ASP A 90 -15.73 -11.76 2.83
C ASP A 90 -14.85 -12.04 1.59
N ASP A 91 -14.95 -11.19 0.57
CA ASP A 91 -14.11 -11.31 -0.61
C ASP A 91 -12.64 -11.00 -0.29
N TYR A 92 -12.35 -10.00 0.57
CA TYR A 92 -10.98 -9.75 1.03
C TYR A 92 -10.37 -10.89 1.85
N ILE A 93 -11.21 -11.64 2.58
CA ILE A 93 -10.78 -12.79 3.39
C ILE A 93 -10.58 -14.04 2.50
N ASN A 94 -11.46 -14.26 1.53
CA ASN A 94 -11.53 -15.52 0.79
C ASN A 94 -10.84 -15.48 -0.58
N VAL A 95 -10.63 -14.29 -1.15
CA VAL A 95 -9.94 -14.12 -2.44
C VAL A 95 -8.55 -13.54 -2.18
N PRO A 96 -7.47 -14.35 -2.32
CA PRO A 96 -6.11 -13.86 -2.12
C PRO A 96 -5.83 -12.65 -3.01
N SER A 97 -5.51 -11.53 -2.39
CA SER A 97 -5.18 -10.29 -3.10
C SER A 97 -4.42 -9.35 -2.17
N ASP A 98 -3.67 -8.41 -2.75
CA ASP A 98 -3.00 -7.35 -2.01
C ASP A 98 -3.66 -5.97 -2.27
N PHE A 99 -4.84 -5.93 -2.91
CA PHE A 99 -5.54 -4.68 -3.25
C PHE A 99 -5.62 -3.73 -2.05
N GLY A 100 -5.01 -2.56 -2.20
CA GLY A 100 -5.04 -1.47 -1.25
C GLY A 100 -4.28 -1.69 0.07
N ALA A 101 -3.65 -2.84 0.27
CA ALA A 101 -3.12 -3.28 1.56
C ALA A 101 -1.95 -2.43 2.06
N ALA A 102 -1.90 -2.23 3.38
CA ALA A 102 -0.68 -1.82 4.09
C ALA A 102 0.20 -3.06 4.29
N ILE A 103 1.22 -3.18 3.46
CA ILE A 103 2.12 -4.33 3.45
C ILE A 103 3.15 -4.24 4.58
N GLY A 104 3.38 -5.36 5.23
CA GLY A 104 4.40 -5.58 6.26
C GLY A 104 4.48 -7.07 6.65
N ARG A 105 5.52 -7.52 7.39
CA ARG A 105 6.60 -6.71 7.97
C ARG A 105 7.59 -6.20 6.92
N TYR A 106 7.71 -6.91 5.77
CA TYR A 106 8.65 -6.57 4.73
C TYR A 106 7.96 -6.58 3.36
N ALA A 107 7.89 -5.43 2.72
CA ALA A 107 7.33 -5.25 1.38
C ALA A 107 8.24 -5.85 0.32
N ASN A 108 7.61 -6.39 -0.74
CA ASN A 108 8.28 -7.09 -1.82
C ASN A 108 9.03 -8.36 -1.37
N ARG A 109 10.01 -8.85 -2.13
CA ARG A 109 10.62 -10.17 -1.97
C ARG A 109 11.89 -10.16 -1.13
N ILE A 110 12.08 -11.25 -0.35
CA ILE A 110 13.35 -11.64 0.25
C ILE A 110 13.76 -12.96 -0.39
N ALA A 111 14.98 -13.00 -0.96
CA ALA A 111 15.50 -14.12 -1.74
C ALA A 111 15.48 -15.43 -0.93
N GLN A 112 14.84 -16.45 -1.49
CA GLN A 112 14.68 -17.77 -0.88
C GLN A 112 14.10 -17.75 0.54
N GLY A 113 13.43 -16.65 0.93
CA GLY A 113 12.93 -16.44 2.28
C GLY A 113 14.01 -16.35 3.35
N ARG A 114 15.25 -15.97 3.02
CA ARG A 114 16.37 -15.99 3.96
C ARG A 114 17.07 -14.65 4.07
N PHE A 115 17.46 -14.33 5.28
CA PHE A 115 18.38 -13.22 5.55
C PHE A 115 19.18 -13.48 6.81
N THR A 116 20.33 -12.79 6.94
CA THR A 116 21.16 -12.86 8.12
C THR A 116 21.15 -11.51 8.84
N LEU A 117 20.88 -11.50 10.14
CA LEU A 117 20.92 -10.32 10.98
C LEU A 117 21.79 -10.61 12.23
N ASP A 118 22.81 -9.80 12.45
CA ASP A 118 23.74 -9.92 13.57
C ASP A 118 24.34 -11.36 13.72
N GLY A 119 24.61 -12.02 12.57
CA GLY A 119 25.18 -13.36 12.53
C GLY A 119 24.18 -14.51 12.72
N THR A 120 22.90 -14.21 12.91
CA THR A 120 21.82 -15.20 12.98
C THR A 120 21.09 -15.26 11.64
N GLU A 121 20.96 -16.46 11.06
CA GLU A 121 20.15 -16.70 9.87
C GLU A 121 18.69 -16.91 10.25
N TYR A 122 17.80 -16.29 9.49
CA TYR A 122 16.34 -16.42 9.58
C TYR A 122 15.80 -17.01 8.30
N ASP A 123 14.94 -18.04 8.42
CA ASP A 123 14.27 -18.71 7.31
C ASP A 123 12.76 -18.42 7.38
N LEU A 124 12.30 -17.57 6.47
CA LEU A 124 10.92 -17.09 6.37
C LEU A 124 10.07 -18.04 5.53
N PRO A 125 8.75 -18.10 5.73
CA PRO A 125 7.84 -18.83 4.86
C PRO A 125 7.94 -18.34 3.41
N LYS A 126 7.93 -19.29 2.46
CA LYS A 126 8.00 -19.00 1.03
C LYS A 126 6.61 -19.10 0.41
N ASN A 127 6.16 -18.03 -0.20
CA ASN A 127 4.82 -17.93 -0.75
C ASN A 127 4.78 -17.49 -2.22
N ASN A 128 5.95 -17.19 -2.84
CA ASN A 128 5.98 -16.71 -4.21
C ASN A 128 7.29 -17.12 -4.91
N PHE A 129 7.24 -17.98 -5.92
CA PHE A 129 8.39 -18.45 -6.73
C PHE A 129 9.63 -18.87 -5.91
N GLY A 130 9.42 -19.41 -4.71
CA GLY A 130 10.52 -19.83 -3.82
C GLY A 130 11.05 -18.71 -2.92
N HIS A 131 10.47 -17.53 -2.94
CA HIS A 131 10.82 -16.37 -2.13
C HIS A 131 9.76 -16.06 -1.08
N CYS A 132 10.11 -15.25 -0.08
CA CYS A 132 9.13 -14.63 0.82
C CYS A 132 8.69 -13.31 0.21
N LEU A 133 7.38 -13.18 -0.11
CA LEU A 133 6.77 -11.98 -0.67
C LEU A 133 5.84 -11.34 0.38
N HIS A 134 5.92 -10.03 0.53
CA HIS A 134 4.99 -9.20 1.31
C HIS A 134 4.78 -9.71 2.75
N GLY A 135 5.88 -10.09 3.42
CA GLY A 135 5.83 -10.57 4.80
C GLY A 135 5.38 -12.02 4.98
N GLY A 136 5.22 -12.77 3.88
CA GLY A 136 4.85 -14.18 3.90
C GLY A 136 3.34 -14.45 3.73
N PRO A 137 2.94 -15.74 3.77
CA PRO A 137 1.55 -16.15 3.48
C PRO A 137 0.51 -15.61 4.47
N GLU A 138 0.92 -15.20 5.65
CA GLU A 138 0.09 -14.55 6.66
C GLU A 138 0.65 -13.17 7.03
N GLY A 139 1.12 -12.42 6.03
CA GLY A 139 1.60 -11.06 6.18
C GLY A 139 0.53 -10.11 6.72
N TRP A 140 0.90 -8.89 7.00
CA TRP A 140 0.02 -7.92 7.66
C TRP A 140 -1.22 -7.57 6.83
N GLN A 141 -1.19 -7.76 5.53
CA GLN A 141 -2.35 -7.60 4.63
C GLN A 141 -3.51 -8.55 4.95
N TYR A 142 -3.28 -9.63 5.71
CA TYR A 142 -4.29 -10.60 6.11
C TYR A 142 -4.66 -10.52 7.60
N LYS A 143 -4.22 -9.45 8.29
CA LYS A 143 -4.46 -9.25 9.73
C LYS A 143 -5.36 -8.04 9.98
N VAL A 144 -6.07 -8.07 11.11
CA VAL A 144 -6.90 -6.94 11.54
C VAL A 144 -6.07 -5.98 12.36
N TYR A 145 -5.95 -4.75 11.90
CA TYR A 145 -5.35 -3.64 12.63
C TYR A 145 -6.34 -3.10 13.67
N GLU A 146 -5.84 -2.56 14.75
CA GLU A 146 -6.62 -1.79 15.72
C GLU A 146 -6.75 -0.34 15.25
N ALA A 147 -7.97 0.17 15.11
CA ALA A 147 -8.18 1.59 14.85
C ALA A 147 -8.02 2.36 16.17
N VAL A 148 -6.93 3.12 16.30
CA VAL A 148 -6.59 3.85 17.54
C VAL A 148 -7.06 5.28 17.51
N GLU A 149 -7.14 5.89 16.32
CA GLU A 149 -7.70 7.23 16.11
C GLU A 149 -8.48 7.26 14.79
N SER A 150 -9.64 7.91 14.79
CA SER A 150 -10.46 8.10 13.59
C SER A 150 -11.23 9.40 13.69
N ASN A 151 -11.21 10.18 12.60
CA ASN A 151 -12.03 11.38 12.44
C ASN A 151 -12.48 11.51 10.98
N SER A 152 -13.04 12.63 10.57
CA SER A 152 -13.64 12.81 9.24
C SER A 152 -12.62 12.74 8.09
N ASN A 153 -11.34 12.99 8.32
CA ASN A 153 -10.31 13.03 7.27
C ASN A 153 -9.03 12.30 7.63
N SER A 154 -8.97 11.60 8.77
CA SER A 154 -7.79 10.83 9.18
C SER A 154 -8.17 9.56 9.93
N LEU A 155 -7.38 8.51 9.70
CA LEU A 155 -7.49 7.21 10.36
C LEU A 155 -6.10 6.73 10.75
N LYS A 156 -5.88 6.43 12.04
CA LYS A 156 -4.64 5.80 12.52
C LYS A 156 -4.92 4.36 12.94
N LEU A 157 -4.21 3.45 12.31
CA LEU A 157 -4.29 2.01 12.54
C LEU A 157 -3.01 1.51 13.22
N LYS A 158 -3.15 0.58 14.15
CA LYS A 158 -2.04 -0.05 14.88
C LYS A 158 -1.97 -1.54 14.57
N MET A 159 -0.74 -2.03 14.33
CA MET A 159 -0.40 -3.45 14.20
C MET A 159 0.57 -3.84 15.32
N ASP A 160 0.22 -4.85 16.09
CA ASP A 160 1.14 -5.53 17.00
C ASP A 160 1.53 -6.88 16.37
N SER A 161 2.79 -7.00 15.95
CA SER A 161 3.37 -8.21 15.35
C SER A 161 4.33 -8.84 16.36
N PRO A 162 4.01 -10.03 16.91
CA PRO A 162 4.83 -10.67 17.95
C PRO A 162 6.20 -11.09 17.43
N ASP A 163 7.14 -11.36 18.34
CA ASP A 163 8.40 -12.02 18.00
C ASP A 163 8.10 -13.37 17.34
N GLY A 164 8.78 -13.66 16.21
CA GLY A 164 8.56 -14.87 15.41
C GLY A 164 7.34 -14.83 14.50
N ASP A 165 6.63 -13.71 14.38
CA ASP A 165 5.56 -13.54 13.38
C ASP A 165 6.11 -13.75 11.97
N GLN A 166 5.60 -14.77 11.25
CA GLN A 166 6.15 -15.23 9.96
C GLN A 166 7.67 -15.50 10.02
N ASN A 167 8.19 -15.89 11.20
CA ASN A 167 9.61 -16.12 11.52
C ASN A 167 10.49 -14.86 11.53
N PHE A 168 9.94 -13.66 11.43
CA PHE A 168 10.69 -12.44 11.63
C PHE A 168 11.04 -12.24 13.11
N PRO A 169 12.31 -11.86 13.46
CA PRO A 169 12.70 -11.61 14.84
C PRO A 169 12.12 -10.32 15.40
N GLY A 170 11.95 -10.27 16.71
CA GLY A 170 11.52 -9.11 17.49
C GLY A 170 10.02 -8.83 17.39
N ARG A 171 9.47 -8.37 18.50
CA ARG A 171 8.12 -7.81 18.55
C ARG A 171 8.15 -6.42 17.93
N VAL A 172 7.25 -6.16 16.98
CA VAL A 172 7.08 -4.86 16.33
C VAL A 172 5.72 -4.30 16.67
N THR A 173 5.68 -3.04 17.09
CA THR A 173 4.47 -2.22 17.10
C THR A 173 4.58 -1.23 15.96
N ALA A 174 3.67 -1.30 15.00
CA ALA A 174 3.62 -0.43 13.84
C ALA A 174 2.32 0.36 13.78
N TYR A 175 2.40 1.54 13.18
CA TYR A 175 1.24 2.40 12.90
C TYR A 175 1.22 2.78 11.44
N VAL A 176 0.01 2.86 10.89
CA VAL A 176 -0.26 3.44 9.58
C VAL A 176 -1.31 4.52 9.76
N THR A 177 -0.97 5.75 9.39
CA THR A 177 -1.89 6.89 9.47
C THR A 177 -2.25 7.35 8.07
N TYR A 178 -3.53 7.32 7.75
CA TYR A 178 -4.08 7.83 6.50
C TYR A 178 -4.69 9.20 6.75
N THR A 179 -4.34 10.18 5.94
CA THR A 179 -4.92 11.53 5.99
C THR A 179 -5.36 11.96 4.60
N LEU A 180 -6.63 12.32 4.44
CA LEU A 180 -7.16 12.94 3.22
C LEU A 180 -7.18 14.45 3.41
N THR A 181 -6.40 15.17 2.60
CA THR A 181 -6.32 16.64 2.66
C THR A 181 -7.34 17.30 1.74
N ASP A 182 -7.60 18.60 1.95
CA ASP A 182 -8.54 19.35 1.13
C ASP A 182 -8.05 19.56 -0.31
N ASP A 183 -6.75 19.48 -0.57
CA ASP A 183 -6.15 19.53 -1.91
C ASP A 183 -6.02 18.14 -2.56
N ASN A 184 -6.87 17.17 -2.15
CA ASN A 184 -6.98 15.83 -2.70
C ASN A 184 -5.70 15.01 -2.61
N ARG A 185 -4.98 15.09 -1.49
CA ARG A 185 -3.84 14.21 -1.19
C ARG A 185 -4.26 13.13 -0.21
N ILE A 186 -3.84 11.91 -0.45
CA ILE A 186 -3.86 10.83 0.53
C ILE A 186 -2.44 10.70 1.06
N ILE A 187 -2.22 11.15 2.29
CA ILE A 187 -0.94 11.03 2.98
C ILE A 187 -0.99 9.74 3.78
N ILE A 188 0.02 8.89 3.61
CA ILE A 188 0.18 7.63 4.34
C ILE A 188 1.50 7.72 5.11
N ASP A 189 1.40 7.88 6.44
CA ASP A 189 2.55 7.88 7.32
C ASP A 189 2.67 6.52 8.00
N TYR A 190 3.87 5.95 7.94
CA TYR A 190 4.23 4.71 8.61
C TYR A 190 5.18 5.00 9.75
N GLU A 191 4.96 4.34 10.88
CA GLU A 191 5.83 4.38 12.05
C GLU A 191 5.96 2.97 12.62
N ALA A 192 7.15 2.58 13.10
CA ALA A 192 7.30 1.34 13.83
C ALA A 192 8.47 1.39 14.83
N GLU A 193 8.34 0.60 15.88
CA GLU A 193 9.36 0.35 16.90
C GLU A 193 9.45 -1.15 17.16
N SER A 194 10.64 -1.62 17.56
CA SER A 194 10.90 -3.03 17.88
C SER A 194 11.61 -3.17 19.22
N ASP A 195 11.31 -4.27 19.93
CA ASP A 195 11.99 -4.62 21.19
C ASP A 195 13.31 -5.40 20.98
N ALA A 196 13.56 -5.89 19.76
CA ALA A 196 14.78 -6.58 19.35
C ALA A 196 15.19 -6.18 17.93
N PRO A 197 16.45 -6.41 17.50
CA PRO A 197 16.84 -6.16 16.12
C PRO A 197 15.94 -6.95 15.14
N THR A 198 15.44 -6.27 14.13
CA THR A 198 14.60 -6.83 13.07
C THR A 198 14.80 -6.09 11.75
N ILE A 199 14.14 -6.54 10.71
CA ILE A 199 14.04 -5.82 9.44
C ILE A 199 12.60 -5.33 9.24
N ILE A 200 12.45 -4.15 8.63
CA ILE A 200 11.15 -3.57 8.31
C ILE A 200 11.19 -2.81 6.99
N ASN A 201 10.15 -2.96 6.21
CA ASN A 201 9.91 -2.22 4.98
C ASN A 201 8.40 -2.23 4.73
N MET A 202 7.75 -1.08 4.81
CA MET A 202 6.29 -0.99 4.65
C MET A 202 5.96 -0.24 3.38
N THR A 203 4.84 -0.62 2.75
CA THR A 203 4.31 0.07 1.56
C THR A 203 2.80 -0.04 1.50
N ASN A 204 2.18 0.66 0.56
CA ASN A 204 0.76 0.52 0.21
C ASN A 204 0.61 -0.08 -1.19
N HIS A 205 -0.16 -1.15 -1.29
CA HIS A 205 -0.39 -1.90 -2.54
C HIS A 205 -1.72 -1.50 -3.22
N SER A 206 -1.99 -0.20 -3.33
CA SER A 206 -3.16 0.28 -4.08
C SER A 206 -2.98 0.04 -5.57
N SER A 207 -3.99 -0.58 -6.18
CA SER A 207 -4.04 -0.89 -7.61
C SER A 207 -4.88 0.18 -8.30
N PHE A 208 -4.22 1.16 -8.93
CA PHE A 208 -4.86 2.32 -9.53
C PHE A 208 -5.36 2.04 -10.95
N ASN A 209 -6.60 2.48 -11.25
CA ASN A 209 -7.15 2.67 -12.57
C ASN A 209 -7.78 4.05 -12.61
N LEU A 210 -7.07 5.04 -13.14
CA LEU A 210 -7.51 6.45 -13.09
C LEU A 210 -8.71 6.75 -13.98
N ALA A 211 -9.08 5.86 -14.91
CA ALA A 211 -10.33 5.95 -15.65
C ALA A 211 -11.55 5.59 -14.79
N GLY A 212 -11.37 4.86 -13.67
CA GLY A 212 -12.46 4.36 -12.83
C GLY A 212 -13.26 3.24 -13.49
N ASP A 213 -12.74 2.65 -14.55
CA ASP A 213 -13.39 1.55 -15.28
C ASP A 213 -12.41 0.42 -15.63
N PRO A 214 -12.00 -0.38 -14.63
CA PRO A 214 -11.02 -1.44 -14.82
C PRO A 214 -11.49 -2.59 -15.73
N ALA A 215 -12.79 -2.64 -16.06
CA ALA A 215 -13.32 -3.66 -16.95
C ALA A 215 -13.09 -3.31 -18.43
N SER A 216 -12.95 -2.03 -18.77
CA SER A 216 -12.81 -1.58 -20.16
C SER A 216 -11.56 -0.74 -20.41
N HIS A 217 -10.96 -0.12 -19.40
CA HIS A 217 -9.75 0.68 -19.52
C HIS A 217 -8.50 -0.11 -19.09
N SER A 218 -7.48 -0.09 -19.95
CA SER A 218 -6.16 -0.66 -19.66
C SER A 218 -5.17 0.46 -19.29
N VAL A 219 -4.36 0.25 -18.26
CA VAL A 219 -3.28 1.19 -17.92
C VAL A 219 -2.21 1.31 -18.99
N CYS A 220 -2.24 0.45 -20.02
CA CYS A 220 -1.43 0.60 -21.23
C CYS A 220 -1.73 1.88 -21.99
N ASP A 221 -2.90 2.49 -21.80
CA ASP A 221 -3.28 3.76 -22.44
C ASP A 221 -2.92 4.99 -21.60
N ASP A 222 -2.44 4.78 -20.38
CA ASP A 222 -1.99 5.83 -19.48
C ASP A 222 -0.52 6.19 -19.72
N PHE A 223 -0.14 7.39 -19.26
CA PHE A 223 1.21 7.92 -19.37
C PHE A 223 1.87 7.93 -18.00
N LEU A 224 3.09 7.40 -17.93
CA LEU A 224 3.89 7.32 -16.71
C LEU A 224 5.16 8.13 -16.84
N THR A 225 5.53 8.83 -15.77
CA THR A 225 6.85 9.41 -15.54
C THR A 225 7.37 8.86 -14.22
N VAL A 226 8.65 8.49 -14.14
CA VAL A 226 9.33 8.07 -12.90
C VAL A 226 10.62 8.85 -12.79
N ASN A 227 10.84 9.52 -11.66
CA ASN A 227 12.06 10.29 -11.37
C ASN A 227 13.18 9.34 -10.90
N ALA A 228 13.67 8.54 -11.84
CA ALA A 228 14.69 7.51 -11.58
C ALA A 228 15.55 7.29 -12.82
N SER A 229 16.85 7.44 -12.68
CA SER A 229 17.84 7.14 -13.73
C SER A 229 18.24 5.67 -13.77
N ASN A 230 17.86 4.89 -12.74
CA ASN A 230 18.24 3.49 -12.57
C ASN A 230 17.06 2.65 -12.05
N TYR A 231 17.19 1.33 -12.19
CA TYR A 231 16.26 0.35 -11.65
C TYR A 231 17.03 -0.89 -11.18
N THR A 232 16.37 -1.78 -10.43
CA THR A 232 16.93 -3.09 -10.03
C THR A 232 16.41 -4.17 -10.97
N PRO A 233 17.25 -4.78 -11.84
CA PRO A 233 16.85 -5.89 -12.70
C PRO A 233 16.37 -7.11 -11.91
N VAL A 234 15.48 -7.89 -12.51
CA VAL A 234 14.96 -9.14 -11.93
C VAL A 234 15.27 -10.34 -12.82
N ASP A 235 15.35 -11.52 -12.21
CA ASP A 235 15.39 -12.81 -12.90
C ASP A 235 13.97 -13.31 -13.24
N ASP A 236 13.85 -14.51 -13.80
CA ASP A 236 12.59 -15.15 -14.18
C ASP A 236 11.72 -15.60 -12.98
N THR A 237 12.20 -15.40 -11.75
CA THR A 237 11.47 -15.59 -10.50
C THR A 237 11.03 -14.27 -9.86
N TYR A 238 11.18 -13.17 -10.61
CA TYR A 238 10.91 -11.80 -10.14
C TYR A 238 11.80 -11.32 -8.99
N MET A 239 12.92 -12.06 -8.74
CA MET A 239 13.89 -11.67 -7.73
C MET A 239 14.94 -10.76 -8.32
N THR A 240 15.28 -9.67 -7.59
CA THR A 240 16.35 -8.78 -8.01
C THR A 240 17.68 -9.52 -8.15
N THR A 241 18.40 -9.22 -9.24
CA THR A 241 19.76 -9.77 -9.48
C THR A 241 20.81 -9.19 -8.53
N GLY A 242 20.47 -8.10 -7.82
CA GLY A 242 21.41 -7.35 -6.98
C GLY A 242 22.14 -6.23 -7.73
N GLU A 243 21.88 -6.08 -9.02
CA GLU A 243 22.42 -4.98 -9.82
C GLU A 243 21.53 -3.72 -9.70
N ILE A 244 22.15 -2.57 -9.97
CA ILE A 244 21.47 -1.31 -10.25
C ILE A 244 21.85 -0.94 -11.68
N ALA A 245 20.89 -1.02 -12.59
CA ALA A 245 21.09 -0.80 -14.02
C ALA A 245 20.49 0.52 -14.49
N PRO A 246 21.08 1.21 -15.48
CA PRO A 246 20.52 2.45 -16.03
C PRO A 246 19.25 2.18 -16.85
N VAL A 247 18.29 3.09 -16.77
CA VAL A 247 17.06 3.03 -17.58
C VAL A 247 17.29 3.58 -19.01
N ALA A 248 18.25 4.47 -19.19
CA ALA A 248 18.47 5.22 -20.41
C ALA A 248 18.65 4.31 -21.64
N GLY A 249 17.85 4.55 -22.68
CA GLY A 249 17.88 3.78 -23.93
C GLY A 249 17.25 2.40 -23.85
N THR A 250 16.51 2.10 -22.77
CA THR A 250 15.79 0.83 -22.56
C THR A 250 14.29 1.06 -22.47
N PRO A 251 13.46 0.00 -22.55
CA PRO A 251 12.02 0.07 -22.25
C PRO A 251 11.70 0.58 -20.85
N MET A 252 12.66 0.50 -19.89
CA MET A 252 12.50 0.95 -18.51
C MET A 252 12.62 2.48 -18.34
N ASP A 253 12.94 3.23 -19.41
CA ASP A 253 13.13 4.68 -19.35
C ASP A 253 11.77 5.41 -19.31
N PHE A 254 11.39 5.82 -18.10
CA PHE A 254 10.25 6.70 -17.79
C PHE A 254 10.70 8.06 -17.25
N THR A 255 11.96 8.46 -17.47
CA THR A 255 12.45 9.79 -17.06
C THR A 255 11.69 10.94 -17.74
N LYS A 256 10.99 10.63 -18.81
CA LYS A 256 10.01 11.51 -19.49
C LYS A 256 8.68 10.78 -19.63
N SER A 257 7.61 11.57 -19.64
CA SER A 257 6.25 11.02 -19.82
C SER A 257 6.18 10.15 -21.06
N LYS A 258 5.87 8.87 -20.86
CA LYS A 258 5.76 7.84 -21.90
C LYS A 258 4.51 7.01 -21.66
N ARG A 259 3.83 6.65 -22.76
CA ARG A 259 2.68 5.74 -22.70
C ARG A 259 3.17 4.35 -22.26
N ILE A 260 2.52 3.77 -21.25
CA ILE A 260 2.91 2.47 -20.69
C ILE A 260 2.88 1.38 -21.75
N GLY A 261 1.88 1.42 -22.63
CA GLY A 261 1.68 0.44 -23.71
C GLY A 261 2.75 0.42 -24.79
N ASP A 262 3.60 1.44 -24.90
CA ASP A 262 4.55 1.55 -26.01
C ASP A 262 5.60 0.43 -25.97
N ASP A 263 6.07 0.05 -24.80
CA ASP A 263 7.15 -0.94 -24.64
C ASP A 263 6.79 -2.15 -23.78
N ILE A 264 5.64 -2.17 -23.10
CA ILE A 264 5.26 -3.22 -22.15
C ILE A 264 5.19 -4.63 -22.77
N GLY A 265 5.02 -4.70 -24.07
CA GLY A 265 5.00 -5.95 -24.85
C GLY A 265 6.33 -6.32 -25.51
N ASN A 266 7.40 -5.54 -25.31
CA ASN A 266 8.72 -5.77 -25.92
C ASN A 266 9.48 -6.90 -25.22
N THR A 267 9.08 -8.14 -25.44
CA THR A 267 9.68 -9.33 -24.83
C THR A 267 11.07 -9.66 -25.35
N ASP A 268 11.60 -8.97 -26.38
CA ASP A 268 12.98 -9.06 -26.79
C ASP A 268 13.93 -8.40 -25.78
N PHE A 269 13.39 -7.52 -24.93
CA PHE A 269 14.10 -6.98 -23.78
C PHE A 269 13.86 -7.88 -22.56
N GLU A 270 14.93 -8.51 -22.06
CA GLU A 270 14.88 -9.53 -21.01
C GLU A 270 14.03 -9.14 -19.80
N GLN A 271 14.13 -7.89 -19.36
CA GLN A 271 13.40 -7.44 -18.16
C GLN A 271 11.88 -7.36 -18.38
N ILE A 272 11.42 -6.99 -19.57
CA ILE A 272 10.00 -7.04 -19.90
C ILE A 272 9.53 -8.51 -19.98
N ALA A 273 10.38 -9.41 -20.50
CA ALA A 273 10.07 -10.84 -20.51
C ALA A 273 9.99 -11.41 -19.08
N ASN A 274 10.99 -11.13 -18.23
CA ASN A 274 11.03 -11.60 -16.84
C ASN A 274 9.88 -11.07 -16.00
N GLY A 275 9.52 -9.79 -16.15
CA GLY A 275 8.41 -9.14 -15.43
C GLY A 275 7.03 -9.43 -16.01
N ASN A 276 6.93 -10.11 -17.16
CA ASN A 276 5.70 -10.22 -17.95
C ASN A 276 5.04 -8.83 -18.20
N GLY A 277 5.87 -7.82 -18.39
CA GLY A 277 5.56 -6.40 -18.39
C GLY A 277 6.40 -5.65 -17.37
N TYR A 278 5.86 -4.60 -16.77
CA TYR A 278 6.55 -3.91 -15.69
C TYR A 278 6.17 -4.53 -14.34
N ASP A 279 7.17 -5.02 -13.61
CA ASP A 279 7.11 -5.46 -12.22
C ASP A 279 8.51 -5.33 -11.61
N HIS A 280 8.98 -4.08 -11.51
CA HIS A 280 10.35 -3.75 -11.14
C HIS A 280 10.39 -2.62 -10.13
N ASN A 281 11.49 -2.53 -9.41
CA ASN A 281 11.79 -1.41 -8.53
C ASN A 281 12.68 -0.39 -9.27
N TRP A 282 12.25 0.86 -9.35
CA TRP A 282 13.04 2.00 -9.79
C TRP A 282 13.78 2.61 -8.61
N VAL A 283 15.05 2.93 -8.80
CA VAL A 283 15.92 3.63 -7.86
C VAL A 283 15.70 5.13 -8.04
N LEU A 284 15.00 5.75 -7.07
CA LEU A 284 14.59 7.14 -7.16
C LEU A 284 15.78 8.10 -7.09
N ASP A 285 15.76 9.12 -7.94
CA ASP A 285 16.75 10.21 -7.98
C ASP A 285 16.37 11.35 -7.02
N CYS A 286 15.10 11.41 -6.56
CA CYS A 286 14.65 12.37 -5.56
C CYS A 286 15.19 11.97 -4.17
N GLY A 287 15.77 12.95 -3.46
CA GLY A 287 16.27 12.72 -2.10
C GLY A 287 15.13 12.68 -1.07
N VAL A 288 15.43 12.06 0.08
CA VAL A 288 14.53 11.90 1.23
C VAL A 288 13.90 13.22 1.73
N TYR A 289 14.41 14.38 1.31
CA TYR A 289 13.95 15.71 1.72
C TYR A 289 13.50 16.60 0.55
N ASP A 290 13.45 16.05 -0.66
CA ASP A 290 13.03 16.80 -1.84
C ASP A 290 11.50 16.73 -1.97
N ASN A 291 10.88 17.88 -2.28
CA ASN A 291 9.46 17.94 -2.64
C ASN A 291 9.23 17.52 -4.11
N ASP A 292 10.21 16.84 -4.72
CA ASP A 292 10.11 16.39 -6.09
C ASP A 292 9.27 15.12 -6.18
N ALA A 293 8.44 15.05 -7.21
CA ALA A 293 7.62 13.89 -7.45
C ALA A 293 8.49 12.67 -7.76
N ALA A 294 8.22 11.55 -7.08
CA ALA A 294 8.82 10.25 -7.38
C ALA A 294 8.28 9.66 -8.69
N ALA A 295 6.97 9.82 -8.91
CA ALA A 295 6.30 9.38 -10.13
C ALA A 295 5.05 10.21 -10.43
N GLU A 296 4.64 10.24 -11.69
CA GLU A 296 3.38 10.82 -12.14
C GLU A 296 2.70 9.84 -13.11
N LEU A 297 1.45 9.50 -12.84
CA LEU A 297 0.57 8.73 -13.72
C LEU A 297 -0.55 9.63 -14.24
N TYR A 298 -0.76 9.67 -15.55
CA TYR A 298 -1.81 10.45 -16.19
C TYR A 298 -2.70 9.58 -17.07
N CYS A 299 -4.01 9.64 -16.83
CA CYS A 299 -5.02 8.99 -17.65
C CYS A 299 -5.68 10.00 -18.60
N PRO A 300 -5.47 9.90 -19.92
CA PRO A 300 -6.10 10.80 -20.89
C PRO A 300 -7.61 10.72 -20.91
N GLU A 301 -8.21 9.58 -20.57
CA GLU A 301 -9.66 9.38 -20.59
C GLU A 301 -10.37 10.22 -19.52
N SER A 302 -9.93 10.16 -18.28
CA SER A 302 -10.52 10.90 -17.15
C SER A 302 -9.93 12.30 -16.97
N GLY A 303 -8.71 12.53 -17.50
CA GLY A 303 -7.91 13.70 -17.19
C GLY A 303 -7.29 13.69 -15.79
N ILE A 304 -7.48 12.62 -15.01
CA ILE A 304 -6.91 12.50 -13.67
C ILE A 304 -5.39 12.29 -13.77
N VAL A 305 -4.69 12.99 -12.92
CA VAL A 305 -3.25 12.85 -12.67
C VAL A 305 -3.05 12.37 -11.23
N LEU A 306 -2.30 11.31 -11.05
CA LEU A 306 -1.79 10.86 -9.76
C LEU A 306 -0.29 11.17 -9.69
N THR A 307 0.10 12.03 -8.74
CA THR A 307 1.51 12.32 -8.44
C THR A 307 1.89 11.66 -7.12
N VAL A 308 2.99 10.93 -7.11
CA VAL A 308 3.50 10.22 -5.93
C VAL A 308 4.69 10.96 -5.35
N TYR A 309 4.66 11.21 -4.04
CA TYR A 309 5.79 11.74 -3.26
C TYR A 309 6.15 10.74 -2.16
N THR A 310 7.43 10.65 -1.82
CA THR A 310 7.92 9.71 -0.80
C THR A 310 9.29 10.12 -0.28
N ASP A 311 9.61 9.64 0.92
CA ASP A 311 10.97 9.63 1.47
C ASP A 311 11.68 8.27 1.31
N GLU A 312 11.05 7.32 0.62
CA GLU A 312 11.65 6.02 0.31
C GLU A 312 12.64 6.10 -0.86
N PRO A 313 13.68 5.24 -0.87
CA PRO A 313 14.71 5.27 -1.92
C PRO A 313 14.27 4.66 -3.25
N GLY A 314 13.15 3.96 -3.28
CA GLY A 314 12.66 3.24 -4.45
C GLY A 314 11.15 3.25 -4.60
N ILE A 315 10.72 2.89 -5.79
CA ILE A 315 9.31 2.69 -6.14
C ILE A 315 9.17 1.44 -7.02
N GLN A 316 8.36 0.49 -6.56
CA GLN A 316 7.92 -0.63 -7.40
C GLN A 316 6.80 -0.16 -8.31
N VAL A 317 6.96 -0.40 -9.60
CA VAL A 317 5.90 -0.21 -10.60
C VAL A 317 5.45 -1.58 -11.07
N TYR A 318 4.19 -1.93 -10.76
CA TYR A 318 3.57 -3.18 -11.16
C TYR A 318 2.31 -2.93 -11.97
N THR A 319 2.27 -3.40 -13.20
CA THR A 319 1.21 -3.08 -14.17
C THR A 319 0.08 -4.10 -14.22
N GLY A 320 -0.21 -4.78 -13.11
CA GLY A 320 -1.33 -5.72 -13.02
C GLY A 320 -1.17 -6.95 -13.93
N ASN A 321 0.07 -7.41 -14.14
CA ASN A 321 0.41 -8.45 -15.11
C ASN A 321 -0.22 -9.82 -14.78
N PHE A 322 -0.51 -10.09 -13.49
CA PHE A 322 -1.12 -11.32 -13.01
C PHE A 322 -2.65 -11.27 -12.90
N LEU A 323 -3.27 -10.12 -13.16
CA LEU A 323 -4.72 -10.04 -13.26
C LEU A 323 -5.18 -10.75 -14.55
N ASP A 324 -6.00 -11.79 -14.43
CA ASP A 324 -6.32 -12.71 -15.51
C ASP A 324 -7.82 -12.76 -15.87
N GLY A 325 -8.62 -11.89 -15.25
CA GLY A 325 -10.06 -11.84 -15.46
C GLY A 325 -10.86 -12.84 -14.63
N THR A 326 -10.23 -13.59 -13.71
CA THR A 326 -10.93 -14.51 -12.81
C THR A 326 -11.46 -13.82 -11.56
N VAL A 327 -10.87 -12.67 -11.18
CA VAL A 327 -11.30 -11.89 -10.04
C VAL A 327 -12.44 -10.95 -10.42
N THR A 328 -13.56 -11.08 -9.73
CA THR A 328 -14.67 -10.12 -9.77
C THR A 328 -14.58 -9.19 -8.57
N GLY A 329 -14.42 -7.91 -8.81
CA GLY A 329 -14.28 -6.88 -7.79
C GLY A 329 -15.51 -6.00 -7.65
N LYS A 330 -15.28 -4.73 -7.26
CA LYS A 330 -16.33 -3.75 -6.97
C LYS A 330 -17.32 -3.59 -8.11
N GLY A 331 -18.62 -3.52 -7.74
CA GLY A 331 -19.71 -3.37 -8.69
C GLY A 331 -19.83 -4.53 -9.69
N GLY A 332 -19.31 -5.71 -9.37
CA GLY A 332 -19.31 -6.88 -10.25
C GLY A 332 -18.37 -6.78 -11.45
N LYS A 333 -17.43 -5.82 -11.46
CA LYS A 333 -16.46 -5.65 -12.54
C LYS A 333 -15.36 -6.71 -12.47
N THR A 334 -15.00 -7.28 -13.61
CA THR A 334 -13.91 -8.25 -13.72
C THR A 334 -12.59 -7.53 -13.93
N TYR A 335 -11.54 -7.98 -13.24
CA TYR A 335 -10.21 -7.37 -13.33
C TYR A 335 -9.31 -8.19 -14.27
N GLY A 336 -9.14 -7.71 -15.48
CA GLY A 336 -8.27 -8.33 -16.49
C GLY A 336 -6.82 -7.87 -16.39
N GLN A 337 -5.96 -8.52 -17.19
CA GLN A 337 -4.56 -8.15 -17.28
C GLN A 337 -4.39 -6.67 -17.60
N ARG A 338 -3.55 -5.98 -16.84
CA ARG A 338 -3.23 -4.55 -17.02
C ARG A 338 -4.43 -3.61 -16.83
N SER A 339 -5.42 -4.04 -16.07
CA SER A 339 -6.54 -3.19 -15.66
C SER A 339 -6.18 -2.22 -14.53
N ALA A 340 -4.99 -2.35 -13.92
CA ALA A 340 -4.50 -1.44 -12.89
C ALA A 340 -2.97 -1.39 -12.83
N ILE A 341 -2.46 -0.36 -12.16
CA ILE A 341 -1.04 -0.17 -11.87
C ILE A 341 -0.84 0.08 -10.37
N CYS A 342 0.19 -0.53 -9.76
CA CYS A 342 0.65 -0.22 -8.42
C CYS A 342 1.89 0.65 -8.49
N LEU A 343 1.98 1.63 -7.58
CA LEU A 343 3.10 2.54 -7.39
C LEU A 343 3.50 2.47 -5.91
N GLU A 344 4.34 1.48 -5.58
CA GLU A 344 4.65 1.08 -4.21
C GLU A 344 5.98 1.69 -3.78
N THR A 345 5.94 2.76 -2.98
CA THR A 345 7.14 3.39 -2.45
C THR A 345 7.73 2.52 -1.35
N GLN A 346 9.03 2.19 -1.42
CA GLN A 346 9.65 1.18 -0.57
C GLN A 346 11.18 1.23 -0.62
N HIS A 347 11.84 0.56 0.32
CA HIS A 347 13.22 0.11 0.15
C HIS A 347 13.27 -0.99 -0.93
N TYR A 348 14.44 -1.16 -1.56
CA TYR A 348 14.58 -2.10 -2.67
C TYR A 348 14.30 -3.53 -2.23
N PRO A 349 13.71 -4.37 -3.12
CA PRO A 349 13.53 -5.79 -2.85
C PRO A 349 14.85 -6.46 -2.44
N ASP A 350 14.82 -7.39 -1.48
CA ASP A 350 15.98 -8.14 -0.98
C ASP A 350 17.09 -7.29 -0.30
N SER A 351 16.79 -6.07 0.13
CA SER A 351 17.75 -5.20 0.84
C SER A 351 18.42 -5.86 2.06
N PRO A 352 17.78 -6.76 2.84
CA PRO A 352 18.44 -7.44 3.94
C PRO A 352 19.68 -8.25 3.52
N ASN A 353 19.72 -8.70 2.26
CA ASN A 353 20.81 -9.49 1.66
C ASN A 353 21.78 -8.63 0.82
N LYS A 354 21.61 -7.31 0.82
CA LYS A 354 22.39 -6.34 0.02
C LYS A 354 22.94 -5.25 0.94
N PRO A 355 24.04 -5.51 1.66
CA PRO A 355 24.56 -4.57 2.67
C PRO A 355 25.01 -3.21 2.10
N GLU A 356 25.22 -3.12 0.79
CA GLU A 356 25.55 -1.88 0.07
C GLU A 356 24.32 -1.01 -0.24
N TRP A 357 23.11 -1.54 -0.07
CA TRP A 357 21.85 -0.82 -0.28
C TRP A 357 21.35 -0.13 0.99
N PRO A 358 20.39 0.79 0.89
CA PRO A 358 19.80 1.42 2.06
C PRO A 358 19.30 0.39 3.08
N SER A 359 19.67 0.59 4.35
CA SER A 359 19.43 -0.39 5.42
C SER A 359 17.98 -0.42 5.83
N VAL A 360 17.44 -1.63 5.97
CA VAL A 360 16.08 -1.94 6.46
C VAL A 360 16.08 -2.45 7.90
N VAL A 361 17.22 -2.35 8.59
CA VAL A 361 17.37 -2.85 9.97
C VAL A 361 16.80 -1.86 10.97
N LEU A 362 15.84 -2.32 11.77
CA LEU A 362 15.28 -1.59 12.90
C LEU A 362 15.83 -2.17 14.21
N ARG A 363 16.40 -1.32 15.06
CA ARG A 363 16.96 -1.70 16.34
C ARG A 363 16.17 -1.12 17.51
N PRO A 364 16.18 -1.75 18.69
CA PRO A 364 15.57 -1.19 19.89
C PRO A 364 16.04 0.25 20.14
N GLY A 365 15.07 1.13 20.46
CA GLY A 365 15.32 2.56 20.67
C GLY A 365 15.41 3.40 19.40
N MET A 366 15.39 2.77 18.21
CA MET A 366 15.20 3.47 16.93
C MET A 366 13.72 3.46 16.55
N LYS A 367 13.31 4.46 15.76
CA LYS A 367 11.98 4.54 15.16
C LYS A 367 12.11 4.42 13.65
N TYR A 368 11.38 3.49 13.05
CA TYR A 368 11.15 3.47 11.61
C TYR A 368 10.09 4.51 11.28
N THR A 369 10.35 5.31 10.26
CA THR A 369 9.38 6.23 9.68
C THR A 369 9.47 6.17 8.17
N SER A 370 8.35 6.24 7.50
CA SER A 370 8.24 6.35 6.05
C SER A 370 6.98 7.11 5.68
N ASN A 371 7.02 7.81 4.54
CA ASN A 371 5.89 8.56 4.01
C ASN A 371 5.65 8.20 2.55
N CYS A 372 4.39 8.01 2.20
CA CYS A 372 3.90 7.97 0.83
C CYS A 372 2.73 8.94 0.68
N THR A 373 2.77 9.82 -0.30
CA THR A 373 1.68 10.74 -0.62
C THR A 373 1.19 10.51 -2.03
N PHE A 374 -0.08 10.17 -2.18
CA PHE A 374 -0.80 10.11 -3.46
C PHE A 374 -1.58 11.42 -3.64
N ALA A 375 -1.11 12.30 -4.52
CA ALA A 375 -1.73 13.60 -4.79
C ALA A 375 -2.50 13.53 -6.12
N PHE A 376 -3.79 13.86 -6.07
CA PHE A 376 -4.66 13.82 -7.25
C PHE A 376 -4.97 15.23 -7.76
N SER A 377 -4.88 15.39 -9.08
CA SER A 377 -5.25 16.60 -9.81
C SER A 377 -5.85 16.23 -11.17
N THR A 378 -6.21 17.23 -11.98
CA THR A 378 -6.74 17.02 -13.34
C THR A 378 -6.04 17.92 -14.35
N ARG A 379 -5.99 17.47 -15.59
CA ARG A 379 -5.57 18.24 -16.78
C ARG A 379 -6.33 17.87 -18.04
#